data_8e72378fa93d0d659767ccc7f82782e0
#
_entry.id   8e72378fa93d0d659767ccc7f82782e0
#
_cell.length_a   1.000
_cell.length_b   1.000
_cell.length_c   1.000
_cell.angle_alpha   90.00
_cell.angle_beta   90.00
_cell.angle_gamma   90.00
#
_symmetry.space_group_name_H-M   'P 1'
#
loop_
_entity.id
_entity.type
_entity.pdbx_description
1 polymer ?
#
loop_
_entity_poly.entity_id
_entity_poly.type
_entity_poly.pdbx_seq_one_letter_code
_entity_poly.pdbx_strand_id
1 'polypeptide(L)'
;MYVKRSKLIEIDETSTERDRMILEHLPQVRLIAARIYDKLPESVCLDDLISAGALGLIDAVDHFDPTLNVKLKTYAEHKIRGAILDSLRSLDWAPRNKRRKAKLIDSAIYAAEKKHKRNPMEEEVAEQLGVSIEEYRQWLVEIRGINLAPIEQAGNGDSEGTDILRFVSDSEDEWPSHQFERSELKRLVAQTIEKLPEVERTIITLYYHRELTLREIARVVSLHETRVSQLKSQAILRMRAAVRAKWPT
;
A
#
# COMPACT_ATOMS: atom_id res chain seq x y z
N MET A 1 -43.20 -31.43 39.68
CA MET A 1 -42.44 -32.20 38.70
C MET A 1 -42.22 -31.30 37.49
N TYR A 2 -41.12 -30.55 37.50
CA TYR A 2 -40.81 -29.56 36.47
C TYR A 2 -39.83 -30.19 35.49
N VAL A 3 -40.26 -30.42 34.26
CA VAL A 3 -39.38 -30.76 33.16
C VAL A 3 -39.08 -29.49 32.40
N LYS A 4 -37.90 -28.89 32.61
CA LYS A 4 -37.35 -27.83 31.81
C LYS A 4 -36.98 -28.43 30.44
N ARG A 5 -37.72 -28.13 29.42
CA ARG A 5 -37.30 -28.30 28.01
C ARG A 5 -36.19 -27.32 27.74
N SER A 6 -34.94 -27.78 27.75
CA SER A 6 -33.84 -27.08 27.13
C SER A 6 -34.16 -26.96 25.63
N LYS A 7 -34.39 -25.72 25.17
CA LYS A 7 -34.28 -25.36 23.77
C LYS A 7 -32.82 -25.61 23.34
N LEU A 8 -32.58 -26.73 22.73
CA LEU A 8 -31.40 -26.89 21.87
C LEU A 8 -31.55 -25.83 20.78
N ILE A 9 -30.58 -24.91 20.77
CA ILE A 9 -30.38 -23.97 19.67
C ILE A 9 -30.00 -24.89 18.50
N GLU A 10 -30.90 -25.05 17.52
CA GLU A 10 -30.54 -25.57 16.22
C GLU A 10 -29.50 -24.61 15.64
N ILE A 11 -28.21 -25.00 15.72
CA ILE A 11 -27.14 -24.33 15.01
C ILE A 11 -27.41 -24.65 13.53
N ASP A 12 -27.78 -23.63 12.78
CA ASP A 12 -28.02 -23.73 11.34
C ASP A 12 -26.73 -24.29 10.71
N GLU A 13 -26.83 -25.37 9.92
CA GLU A 13 -25.67 -26.02 9.29
C GLU A 13 -24.91 -25.05 8.40
N THR A 14 -25.57 -24.07 7.79
CA THR A 14 -24.97 -22.99 7.00
C THR A 14 -24.15 -22.04 7.87
N SER A 15 -24.60 -21.73 9.09
CA SER A 15 -23.83 -20.94 10.06
C SER A 15 -22.53 -21.64 10.46
N THR A 16 -22.58 -22.95 10.63
CA THR A 16 -21.39 -23.75 11.02
C THR A 16 -20.35 -23.84 9.90
N GLU A 17 -20.78 -23.96 8.64
CA GLU A 17 -19.87 -24.00 7.48
C GLU A 17 -19.22 -22.63 7.23
N ARG A 18 -20.00 -21.56 7.33
CA ARG A 18 -19.52 -20.18 7.29
C ARG A 18 -18.44 -19.92 8.35
N ASP A 19 -18.72 -20.26 9.59
CA ASP A 19 -17.78 -20.06 10.71
C ASP A 19 -16.50 -20.88 10.52
N ARG A 20 -16.62 -22.09 9.99
CA ARG A 20 -15.47 -22.93 9.66
C ARG A 20 -14.58 -22.26 8.61
N MET A 21 -15.15 -21.72 7.52
CA MET A 21 -14.40 -21.02 6.50
C MET A 21 -13.69 -19.79 7.05
N ILE A 22 -14.34 -19.02 7.92
CA ILE A 22 -13.73 -17.86 8.58
C ILE A 22 -12.54 -18.32 9.44
N LEU A 23 -12.69 -19.32 10.29
CA LEU A 23 -11.65 -19.82 11.17
C LEU A 23 -10.44 -20.38 10.41
N GLU A 24 -10.68 -21.08 9.31
CA GLU A 24 -9.62 -21.63 8.45
C GLU A 24 -8.77 -20.53 7.81
N HIS A 25 -9.35 -19.37 7.51
CA HIS A 25 -8.66 -18.26 6.83
C HIS A 25 -8.17 -17.14 7.78
N LEU A 26 -8.45 -17.22 9.09
CA LEU A 26 -7.93 -16.27 10.09
C LEU A 26 -6.39 -16.15 10.10
N PRO A 27 -5.59 -17.22 9.92
CA PRO A 27 -4.15 -17.09 9.82
C PRO A 27 -3.70 -16.19 8.65
N GLN A 28 -4.44 -16.18 7.55
CA GLN A 28 -4.19 -15.30 6.40
C GLN A 28 -4.37 -13.81 6.78
N VAL A 29 -5.38 -13.48 7.59
CA VAL A 29 -5.59 -12.11 8.09
C VAL A 29 -4.37 -11.62 8.85
N ARG A 30 -3.85 -12.43 9.78
CA ARG A 30 -2.65 -12.08 10.57
C ARG A 30 -1.44 -11.85 9.68
N LEU A 31 -1.23 -12.71 8.68
CA LEU A 31 -0.11 -12.59 7.76
C LEU A 31 -0.19 -11.29 6.93
N ILE A 32 -1.37 -10.96 6.40
CA ILE A 32 -1.58 -9.73 5.63
C ILE A 32 -1.44 -8.50 6.52
N ALA A 33 -2.04 -8.51 7.73
CA ALA A 33 -1.94 -7.42 8.69
C ALA A 33 -0.49 -7.16 9.10
N ALA A 34 0.29 -8.21 9.40
CA ALA A 34 1.70 -8.07 9.75
C ALA A 34 2.53 -7.46 8.60
N ARG A 35 2.32 -7.90 7.37
CA ARG A 35 3.00 -7.34 6.18
C ARG A 35 2.66 -5.86 5.95
N ILE A 36 1.44 -5.44 6.27
CA ILE A 36 1.04 -4.04 6.20
C ILE A 36 1.65 -3.26 7.36
N TYR A 37 1.60 -3.83 8.58
CA TYR A 37 2.13 -3.23 9.80
C TYR A 37 3.62 -2.91 9.69
N ASP A 38 4.44 -3.80 9.13
CA ASP A 38 5.87 -3.57 8.90
C ASP A 38 6.17 -2.31 8.06
N LYS A 39 5.16 -1.80 7.36
CA LYS A 39 5.24 -0.63 6.49
C LYS A 39 4.73 0.64 7.15
N LEU A 40 4.11 0.53 8.33
CA LEU A 40 3.47 1.62 9.05
C LEU A 40 4.37 2.19 10.16
N PRO A 41 4.09 3.41 10.64
CA PRO A 41 4.73 3.96 11.82
C PRO A 41 4.32 3.18 13.08
N GLU A 42 5.15 3.24 14.12
CA GLU A 42 4.90 2.60 15.42
C GLU A 42 3.63 3.08 16.15
N SER A 43 3.03 4.20 15.70
CA SER A 43 1.78 4.73 16.25
C SER A 43 0.55 3.92 15.88
N VAL A 44 0.66 2.97 14.96
CA VAL A 44 -0.45 2.09 14.55
C VAL A 44 -0.37 0.79 15.33
N CYS A 45 -1.51 0.30 15.82
CA CYS A 45 -1.59 -0.97 16.54
C CYS A 45 -1.82 -2.13 15.56
N LEU A 46 -1.03 -3.20 15.69
CA LEU A 46 -1.21 -4.40 14.86
C LEU A 46 -2.57 -5.08 15.09
N ASP A 47 -3.05 -5.09 16.35
CA ASP A 47 -4.33 -5.73 16.68
C ASP A 47 -5.52 -5.00 16.04
N ASP A 48 -5.44 -3.69 15.86
CA ASP A 48 -6.46 -2.91 15.13
C ASP A 48 -6.50 -3.32 13.65
N LEU A 49 -5.33 -3.54 13.04
CA LEU A 49 -5.25 -4.02 11.66
C LEU A 49 -5.79 -5.44 11.51
N ILE A 50 -5.50 -6.32 12.47
CA ILE A 50 -6.03 -7.69 12.49
C ILE A 50 -7.56 -7.65 12.63
N SER A 51 -8.08 -6.79 13.50
CA SER A 51 -9.51 -6.63 13.71
C SER A 51 -10.21 -6.12 12.43
N ALA A 52 -9.67 -5.09 11.79
CA ALA A 52 -10.17 -4.59 10.52
C ALA A 52 -10.10 -5.66 9.40
N GLY A 53 -8.99 -6.39 9.33
CA GLY A 53 -8.83 -7.48 8.38
C GLY A 53 -9.79 -8.64 8.62
N ALA A 54 -10.12 -8.96 9.87
CA ALA A 54 -11.11 -9.98 10.21
C ALA A 54 -12.51 -9.60 9.71
N LEU A 55 -12.89 -8.32 9.82
CA LEU A 55 -14.15 -7.82 9.22
C LEU A 55 -14.14 -7.97 7.70
N GLY A 56 -13.03 -7.69 7.05
CA GLY A 56 -12.86 -7.90 5.61
C GLY A 56 -12.94 -9.37 5.20
N LEU A 57 -12.44 -10.30 6.04
CA LEU A 57 -12.58 -11.75 5.82
C LEU A 57 -14.03 -12.19 5.95
N ILE A 58 -14.76 -11.71 6.96
CA ILE A 58 -16.19 -12.01 7.16
C ILE A 58 -16.98 -11.55 5.94
N ASP A 59 -16.77 -10.31 5.49
CA ASP A 59 -17.40 -9.78 4.28
C ASP A 59 -17.06 -10.61 3.04
N ALA A 60 -15.82 -11.08 2.92
CA ALA A 60 -15.42 -11.96 1.83
C ALA A 60 -16.16 -13.29 1.85
N VAL A 61 -16.30 -13.94 3.01
CA VAL A 61 -17.01 -15.23 3.12
C VAL A 61 -18.50 -15.06 2.83
N ASP A 62 -19.10 -13.96 3.29
CA ASP A 62 -20.54 -13.68 3.10
C ASP A 62 -20.91 -13.39 1.63
N HIS A 63 -19.97 -12.87 0.84
CA HIS A 63 -20.19 -12.50 -0.57
C HIS A 63 -19.42 -13.37 -1.55
N PHE A 64 -18.86 -14.49 -1.09
CA PHE A 64 -18.12 -15.39 -1.97
C PHE A 64 -19.05 -16.21 -2.85
N ASP A 65 -18.85 -16.11 -4.17
CA ASP A 65 -19.54 -16.92 -5.15
C ASP A 65 -18.59 -17.96 -5.75
N PRO A 66 -18.76 -19.26 -5.41
CA PRO A 66 -17.91 -20.33 -5.93
C PRO A 66 -18.07 -20.57 -7.43
N THR A 67 -19.11 -20.02 -8.07
CA THR A 67 -19.35 -20.20 -9.51
C THR A 67 -18.40 -19.39 -10.38
N LEU A 68 -17.77 -18.34 -9.81
CA LEU A 68 -16.84 -17.43 -10.52
C LEU A 68 -15.43 -18.01 -10.76
N ASN A 69 -15.23 -19.30 -10.46
CA ASN A 69 -13.95 -20.00 -10.68
C ASN A 69 -12.71 -19.35 -10.01
N VAL A 70 -12.91 -18.55 -8.96
CA VAL A 70 -11.88 -17.94 -8.14
C VAL A 70 -11.79 -18.67 -6.81
N LYS A 71 -10.58 -18.88 -6.26
CA LYS A 71 -10.41 -19.46 -4.93
C LYS A 71 -10.77 -18.45 -3.86
N LEU A 72 -11.54 -18.88 -2.83
CA LEU A 72 -11.89 -18.05 -1.67
C LEU A 72 -10.65 -17.35 -1.08
N LYS A 73 -9.52 -18.05 -0.98
CA LYS A 73 -8.26 -17.50 -0.48
C LYS A 73 -7.83 -16.23 -1.23
N THR A 74 -7.93 -16.22 -2.56
CA THR A 74 -7.55 -15.09 -3.41
C THR A 74 -8.54 -13.94 -3.27
N TYR A 75 -9.84 -14.23 -3.28
CA TYR A 75 -10.89 -13.24 -3.09
C TYR A 75 -10.80 -12.59 -1.70
N ALA A 76 -10.64 -13.40 -0.64
CA ALA A 76 -10.50 -12.93 0.72
C ALA A 76 -9.25 -12.04 0.90
N GLU A 77 -8.13 -12.33 0.23
CA GLU A 77 -6.93 -11.49 0.31
C GLU A 77 -7.20 -10.04 -0.09
N HIS A 78 -7.93 -9.82 -1.17
CA HIS A 78 -8.30 -8.48 -1.63
C HIS A 78 -9.23 -7.77 -0.63
N LYS A 79 -10.24 -8.46 -0.13
CA LYS A 79 -11.19 -7.92 0.85
C LYS A 79 -10.53 -7.60 2.20
N ILE A 80 -9.68 -8.49 2.72
CA ILE A 80 -8.90 -8.28 3.93
C ILE A 80 -8.00 -7.05 3.79
N ARG A 81 -7.25 -6.97 2.69
CA ARG A 81 -6.36 -5.84 2.41
C ARG A 81 -7.14 -4.53 2.28
N GLY A 82 -8.24 -4.52 1.55
CA GLY A 82 -9.12 -3.37 1.41
C GLY A 82 -9.62 -2.87 2.77
N ALA A 83 -10.19 -3.75 3.59
CA ALA A 83 -10.71 -3.39 4.92
C ALA A 83 -9.62 -2.82 5.85
N ILE A 84 -8.41 -3.37 5.84
CA ILE A 84 -7.27 -2.82 6.60
C ILE A 84 -6.90 -1.43 6.10
N LEU A 85 -6.82 -1.22 4.80
CA LEU A 85 -6.48 0.08 4.22
C LEU A 85 -7.58 1.13 4.50
N ASP A 86 -8.85 0.76 4.46
CA ASP A 86 -9.97 1.64 4.77
C ASP A 86 -10.00 2.02 6.26
N SER A 87 -9.68 1.08 7.15
CA SER A 87 -9.47 1.37 8.57
C SER A 87 -8.35 2.40 8.78
N LEU A 88 -7.24 2.25 8.09
CA LEU A 88 -6.13 3.21 8.13
C LEU A 88 -6.50 4.60 7.58
N ARG A 89 -7.40 4.68 6.61
CA ARG A 89 -7.92 5.96 6.11
C ARG A 89 -8.72 6.72 7.15
N SER A 90 -9.51 6.02 7.95
CA SER A 90 -10.32 6.63 9.02
C SER A 90 -9.47 7.14 10.20
N LEU A 91 -8.35 6.49 10.45
CA LEU A 91 -7.35 6.91 11.43
C LEU A 91 -6.46 7.97 10.75
N ASP A 92 -6.50 9.24 11.14
CA ASP A 92 -5.57 10.28 10.63
C ASP A 92 -4.14 10.01 11.13
N TRP A 93 -3.60 8.82 10.78
CA TRP A 93 -2.35 8.23 11.25
C TRP A 93 -1.11 8.98 10.74
N ALA A 94 -1.25 9.82 9.70
CA ALA A 94 -0.14 10.59 9.14
C ALA A 94 -0.19 12.05 9.63
N PRO A 95 0.65 12.46 10.59
CA PRO A 95 0.71 13.83 11.09
C PRO A 95 0.87 14.85 9.95
N ARG A 96 0.18 16.00 10.04
CA ARG A 96 0.21 17.07 9.03
C ARG A 96 1.63 17.49 8.66
N ASN A 97 2.55 17.53 9.63
CA ASN A 97 3.96 17.86 9.40
C ASN A 97 4.67 16.85 8.49
N LYS A 98 4.40 15.56 8.65
CA LYS A 98 5.00 14.52 7.80
C LYS A 98 4.47 14.61 6.37
N ARG A 99 3.16 14.84 6.19
CA ARG A 99 2.55 15.08 4.87
C ARG A 99 3.15 16.31 4.19
N ARG A 100 3.38 17.40 4.95
CA ARG A 100 4.04 18.61 4.45
C ARG A 100 5.45 18.31 3.98
N LYS A 101 6.26 17.58 4.78
CA LYS A 101 7.62 17.17 4.40
C LYS A 101 7.60 16.32 3.12
N ALA A 102 6.71 15.35 3.00
CA ALA A 102 6.57 14.54 1.80
C ALA A 102 6.27 15.39 0.55
N LYS A 103 5.35 16.36 0.65
CA LYS A 103 5.05 17.28 -0.45
C LYS A 103 6.25 18.16 -0.84
N LEU A 104 7.01 18.64 0.15
CA LEU A 104 8.22 19.45 -0.11
C LEU A 104 9.27 18.63 -0.86
N ILE A 105 9.52 17.40 -0.43
CA ILE A 105 10.47 16.50 -1.09
C ILE A 105 9.99 16.17 -2.52
N ASP A 106 8.71 15.88 -2.71
CA ASP A 106 8.11 15.59 -4.02
C ASP A 106 8.32 16.75 -5.00
N SER A 107 8.05 17.97 -4.53
CA SER A 107 8.26 19.20 -5.32
C SER A 107 9.73 19.45 -5.64
N ALA A 108 10.65 19.20 -4.68
CA ALA A 108 12.08 19.38 -4.87
C ALA A 108 12.64 18.36 -5.88
N ILE A 109 12.22 17.09 -5.81
CA ILE A 109 12.59 16.06 -6.78
C ILE A 109 12.15 16.48 -8.18
N TYR A 110 10.88 16.91 -8.34
CA TYR A 110 10.37 17.35 -9.62
C TYR A 110 11.14 18.55 -10.19
N ALA A 111 11.44 19.55 -9.35
CA ALA A 111 12.21 20.74 -9.75
C ALA A 111 13.64 20.38 -10.16
N ALA A 112 14.31 19.51 -9.39
CA ALA A 112 15.65 19.04 -9.69
C ALA A 112 15.69 18.18 -10.96
N GLU A 113 14.71 17.30 -11.19
CA GLU A 113 14.58 16.49 -12.41
C GLU A 113 14.42 17.40 -13.65
N LYS A 114 13.58 18.42 -13.57
CA LYS A 114 13.38 19.40 -14.63
C LYS A 114 14.66 20.19 -14.94
N LYS A 115 15.43 20.55 -13.90
CA LYS A 115 16.70 21.28 -14.03
C LYS A 115 17.79 20.44 -14.67
N HIS A 116 17.94 19.19 -14.24
CA HIS A 116 19.04 18.30 -14.64
C HIS A 116 18.67 17.36 -15.81
N LYS A 117 17.39 17.26 -16.17
CA LYS A 117 16.84 16.35 -17.22
C LYS A 117 17.19 14.86 -17.00
N ARG A 118 17.48 14.50 -15.77
CA ARG A 118 17.77 13.14 -15.30
C ARG A 118 17.28 12.97 -13.87
N ASN A 119 17.27 11.72 -13.39
CA ASN A 119 17.02 11.47 -11.97
C ASN A 119 18.03 12.26 -11.10
N PRO A 120 17.56 13.13 -10.20
CA PRO A 120 18.44 13.95 -9.38
C PRO A 120 19.16 13.10 -8.32
N MET A 121 20.38 13.51 -7.94
CA MET A 121 21.10 12.92 -6.82
C MET A 121 20.54 13.45 -5.49
N GLU A 122 20.87 12.78 -4.37
CA GLU A 122 20.39 13.19 -3.04
C GLU A 122 20.85 14.62 -2.68
N GLU A 123 22.08 14.94 -3.03
CA GLU A 123 22.69 16.26 -2.84
C GLU A 123 21.92 17.36 -3.56
N GLU A 124 21.50 17.10 -4.80
CA GLU A 124 20.76 18.04 -5.63
C GLU A 124 19.34 18.28 -5.08
N VAL A 125 18.72 17.24 -4.52
CA VAL A 125 17.40 17.36 -3.87
C VAL A 125 17.53 18.11 -2.54
N ALA A 126 18.55 17.81 -1.75
CA ALA A 126 18.83 18.50 -0.48
C ALA A 126 19.11 19.99 -0.71
N GLU A 127 19.91 20.32 -1.72
CA GLU A 127 20.18 21.71 -2.15
C GLU A 127 18.87 22.43 -2.54
N GLN A 128 18.02 21.77 -3.32
CA GLN A 128 16.73 22.33 -3.75
C GLN A 128 15.77 22.57 -2.57
N LEU A 129 15.89 21.77 -1.50
CA LEU A 129 15.12 21.91 -0.26
C LEU A 129 15.74 22.95 0.69
N GLY A 130 17.00 23.32 0.51
CA GLY A 130 17.73 24.20 1.40
C GLY A 130 18.10 23.55 2.75
N VAL A 131 18.28 22.20 2.77
CA VAL A 131 18.62 21.42 3.96
C VAL A 131 19.92 20.65 3.75
N SER A 132 20.52 20.16 4.85
CA SER A 132 21.67 19.26 4.75
C SER A 132 21.26 17.89 4.21
N ILE A 133 22.22 17.13 3.69
CA ILE A 133 21.97 15.78 3.19
C ILE A 133 21.52 14.83 4.33
N GLU A 134 22.06 15.05 5.53
CA GLU A 134 21.69 14.30 6.74
C GLU A 134 20.25 14.58 7.12
N GLU A 135 19.84 15.84 7.10
CA GLU A 135 18.46 16.25 7.38
C GLU A 135 17.49 15.72 6.33
N TYR A 136 17.86 15.78 5.04
CA TYR A 136 17.07 15.18 3.96
C TYR A 136 16.87 13.69 4.17
N ARG A 137 17.92 12.94 4.51
CA ARG A 137 17.85 11.50 4.80
C ARG A 137 16.97 11.22 6.01
N GLN A 138 17.01 12.08 7.04
CA GLN A 138 16.12 11.94 8.19
C GLN A 138 14.66 12.16 7.80
N TRP A 139 14.36 13.15 6.95
CA TRP A 139 13.01 13.36 6.43
C TRP A 139 12.48 12.14 5.66
N LEU A 140 13.34 11.47 4.88
CA LEU A 140 12.97 10.23 4.19
C LEU A 140 12.57 9.10 5.15
N VAL A 141 13.20 9.02 6.32
CA VAL A 141 12.79 8.05 7.37
C VAL A 141 11.46 8.48 8.00
N GLU A 142 11.30 9.76 8.32
CA GLU A 142 10.09 10.27 8.97
C GLU A 142 8.83 10.11 8.12
N ILE A 143 8.95 10.21 6.79
CA ILE A 143 7.84 10.00 5.85
C ILE A 143 7.61 8.53 5.52
N ARG A 144 8.35 7.60 6.14
CA ARG A 144 8.14 6.17 6.01
C ARG A 144 6.68 5.84 6.32
N GLY A 145 6.05 5.11 5.44
CA GLY A 145 4.64 4.71 5.60
C GLY A 145 3.62 5.70 5.02
N ILE A 146 3.92 7.00 4.90
CA ILE A 146 2.98 7.96 4.26
C ILE A 146 2.73 7.59 2.80
N ASN A 147 3.69 6.92 2.17
CA ASN A 147 3.57 6.43 0.79
C ASN A 147 2.53 5.31 0.61
N LEU A 148 1.95 4.80 1.72
CA LEU A 148 0.80 3.90 1.71
C LEU A 148 -0.54 4.65 1.73
N ALA A 149 -0.53 5.95 2.08
CA ALA A 149 -1.71 6.78 1.90
C ALA A 149 -2.03 6.83 0.40
N PRO A 150 -3.28 6.57 0.02
CA PRO A 150 -3.66 6.58 -1.38
C PRO A 150 -3.29 7.92 -2.00
N ILE A 151 -2.87 7.85 -3.24
CA ILE A 151 -2.67 8.99 -4.15
C ILE A 151 -3.92 9.91 -4.19
N GLU A 152 -5.05 9.42 -3.72
CA GLU A 152 -6.35 10.09 -3.61
C GLU A 152 -6.40 11.35 -2.74
N GLN A 153 -5.47 11.59 -1.81
CA GLN A 153 -5.52 12.80 -0.96
C GLN A 153 -4.75 14.01 -1.53
N ALA A 154 -4.41 14.03 -2.80
CA ALA A 154 -3.87 15.23 -3.45
C ALA A 154 -4.96 16.28 -3.78
N GLY A 155 -6.22 16.00 -3.52
CA GLY A 155 -7.36 16.86 -3.80
C GLY A 155 -8.21 17.14 -2.58
N ASN A 156 -7.81 18.09 -1.71
CA ASN A 156 -8.76 18.86 -0.95
C ASN A 156 -9.22 20.02 -1.83
N GLY A 157 -10.33 19.83 -2.50
CA GLY A 157 -11.01 20.82 -3.32
C GLY A 157 -11.55 20.17 -4.58
N ASP A 158 -12.84 19.83 -4.57
CA ASP A 158 -13.75 19.65 -5.72
C ASP A 158 -13.17 19.19 -7.07
N SER A 159 -12.31 18.17 -7.05
CA SER A 159 -11.86 17.52 -8.26
C SER A 159 -12.01 16.02 -8.05
N GLU A 160 -12.75 15.38 -8.91
CA GLU A 160 -12.80 13.92 -9.11
C GLU A 160 -11.38 13.39 -9.32
N GLY A 161 -10.65 13.19 -8.20
CA GLY A 161 -9.32 12.58 -8.22
C GLY A 161 -9.46 11.18 -8.78
N THR A 162 -8.87 10.97 -9.95
CA THR A 162 -8.81 9.67 -10.61
C THR A 162 -8.14 8.70 -9.65
N ASP A 163 -8.92 7.82 -9.08
CA ASP A 163 -8.52 6.83 -8.10
C ASP A 163 -7.60 5.80 -8.77
N ILE A 164 -6.27 5.99 -8.65
CA ILE A 164 -5.30 5.04 -9.24
C ILE A 164 -5.50 3.63 -8.66
N LEU A 165 -6.09 3.50 -7.46
CA LEU A 165 -6.45 2.21 -6.89
C LEU A 165 -7.66 1.58 -7.59
N ARG A 166 -8.54 2.36 -8.22
CA ARG A 166 -9.59 1.82 -9.11
C ARG A 166 -8.99 1.03 -10.26
N PHE A 167 -7.84 1.49 -10.78
CA PHE A 167 -7.15 0.80 -11.89
C PHE A 167 -6.38 -0.45 -11.46
N VAL A 168 -6.25 -0.72 -10.18
CA VAL A 168 -5.55 -1.90 -9.63
C VAL A 168 -6.53 -2.97 -9.13
N SER A 169 -7.82 -2.63 -8.95
CA SER A 169 -8.83 -3.63 -8.57
C SER A 169 -9.20 -4.51 -9.78
N ASP A 170 -9.25 -5.83 -9.55
CA ASP A 170 -9.52 -6.83 -10.60
C ASP A 170 -11.04 -7.02 -10.87
N SER A 171 -11.84 -5.97 -10.84
CA SER A 171 -13.24 -6.08 -11.24
C SER A 171 -13.33 -6.27 -12.76
N GLU A 172 -13.84 -7.42 -13.18
CA GLU A 172 -13.94 -7.86 -14.59
C GLU A 172 -14.92 -7.05 -15.44
N ASP A 173 -15.66 -6.10 -14.86
CA ASP A 173 -16.72 -5.34 -15.54
C ASP A 173 -16.25 -3.96 -16.07
N GLU A 174 -14.98 -3.82 -16.44
CA GLU A 174 -14.47 -2.55 -16.89
C GLU A 174 -14.60 -2.36 -18.41
N TRP A 175 -15.16 -1.20 -18.81
CA TRP A 175 -15.23 -0.72 -20.18
C TRP A 175 -13.86 -0.78 -20.86
N PRO A 176 -13.79 -1.05 -22.18
CA PRO A 176 -12.53 -1.15 -22.92
C PRO A 176 -11.60 0.07 -22.77
N SER A 177 -12.16 1.27 -22.53
CA SER A 177 -11.40 2.48 -22.22
C SER A 177 -10.58 2.35 -20.94
N HIS A 178 -11.16 1.79 -19.85
CA HIS A 178 -10.47 1.59 -18.59
C HIS A 178 -9.38 0.52 -18.67
N GLN A 179 -9.58 -0.51 -19.48
CA GLN A 179 -8.54 -1.52 -19.73
C GLN A 179 -7.34 -0.93 -20.48
N PHE A 180 -7.59 -0.03 -21.43
CA PHE A 180 -6.53 0.66 -22.14
C PHE A 180 -5.73 1.58 -21.21
N GLU A 181 -6.42 2.44 -20.45
CA GLU A 181 -5.80 3.33 -19.46
C GLU A 181 -4.98 2.54 -18.42
N ARG A 182 -5.52 1.43 -17.94
CA ARG A 182 -4.81 0.53 -17.00
C ARG A 182 -3.54 -0.07 -17.61
N SER A 183 -3.60 -0.49 -18.87
CA SER A 183 -2.45 -1.05 -19.58
C SER A 183 -1.37 0.02 -19.82
N GLU A 184 -1.76 1.23 -20.13
CA GLU A 184 -0.86 2.36 -20.32
C GLU A 184 -0.21 2.80 -19.01
N LEU A 185 -0.98 2.86 -17.91
CA LEU A 185 -0.45 3.14 -16.59
C LEU A 185 0.55 2.06 -16.14
N LYS A 186 0.24 0.76 -16.33
CA LYS A 186 1.16 -0.34 -16.05
C LYS A 186 2.47 -0.19 -16.85
N ARG A 187 2.37 0.15 -18.14
CA ARG A 187 3.54 0.39 -18.99
C ARG A 187 4.36 1.58 -18.51
N LEU A 188 3.70 2.66 -18.12
CA LEU A 188 4.36 3.85 -17.59
C LEU A 188 5.10 3.55 -16.27
N VAL A 189 4.46 2.83 -15.34
CA VAL A 189 5.10 2.40 -14.08
C VAL A 189 6.30 1.52 -14.36
N ALA A 190 6.20 0.52 -15.26
CA ALA A 190 7.31 -0.33 -15.65
C ALA A 190 8.50 0.47 -16.21
N GLN A 191 8.25 1.39 -17.14
CA GLN A 191 9.28 2.28 -17.68
C GLN A 191 9.93 3.17 -16.62
N THR A 192 9.16 3.57 -15.61
CA THR A 192 9.65 4.41 -14.52
C THR A 192 10.58 3.60 -13.59
N ILE A 193 10.22 2.34 -13.31
CA ILE A 193 11.07 1.42 -12.55
C ILE A 193 12.39 1.17 -13.27
N GLU A 194 12.38 0.97 -14.58
CA GLU A 194 13.60 0.76 -15.38
C GLU A 194 14.56 1.96 -15.32
N LYS A 195 14.04 3.18 -15.16
CA LYS A 195 14.82 4.41 -15.07
C LYS A 195 15.40 4.69 -13.69
N LEU A 196 14.97 3.96 -12.66
CA LEU A 196 15.53 4.12 -11.32
C LEU A 196 17.01 3.73 -11.29
N PRO A 197 17.81 4.36 -10.40
CA PRO A 197 19.15 3.88 -10.09
C PRO A 197 19.13 2.39 -9.72
N GLU A 198 20.18 1.66 -10.08
CA GLU A 198 20.24 0.20 -9.96
C GLU A 198 19.90 -0.31 -8.55
N VAL A 199 20.47 0.33 -7.52
CA VAL A 199 20.21 -0.04 -6.12
C VAL A 199 18.75 0.19 -5.73
N GLU A 200 18.17 1.33 -6.12
CA GLU A 200 16.76 1.65 -5.84
C GLU A 200 15.83 0.67 -6.56
N ARG A 201 16.09 0.38 -7.83
CA ARG A 201 15.34 -0.60 -8.62
C ARG A 201 15.39 -1.98 -7.98
N THR A 202 16.56 -2.42 -7.52
CA THR A 202 16.73 -3.70 -6.81
C THR A 202 15.90 -3.73 -5.54
N ILE A 203 15.98 -2.68 -4.71
CA ILE A 203 15.20 -2.59 -3.46
C ILE A 203 13.69 -2.67 -3.74
N ILE A 204 13.18 -1.91 -4.71
CA ILE A 204 11.75 -1.92 -5.08
C ILE A 204 11.33 -3.32 -5.57
N THR A 205 12.15 -3.97 -6.41
CA THR A 205 11.85 -5.30 -6.92
C THR A 205 11.82 -6.34 -5.81
N LEU A 206 12.81 -6.35 -4.92
CA LEU A 206 12.87 -7.28 -3.79
C LEU A 206 11.71 -7.07 -2.82
N TYR A 207 11.33 -5.82 -2.58
CA TYR A 207 10.30 -5.47 -1.63
C TYR A 207 8.87 -5.79 -2.13
N TYR A 208 8.55 -5.42 -3.38
CA TYR A 208 7.20 -5.57 -3.92
C TYR A 208 6.98 -6.87 -4.68
N HIS A 209 7.99 -7.37 -5.38
CA HIS A 209 7.85 -8.58 -6.20
C HIS A 209 8.27 -9.85 -5.44
N ARG A 210 9.33 -9.77 -4.60
CA ARG A 210 9.80 -10.89 -3.78
C ARG A 210 9.26 -10.85 -2.36
N GLU A 211 8.54 -9.80 -1.99
CA GLU A 211 7.91 -9.60 -0.67
C GLU A 211 8.89 -9.70 0.52
N LEU A 212 10.17 -9.39 0.29
CA LEU A 212 11.18 -9.41 1.34
C LEU A 212 11.00 -8.25 2.31
N THR A 213 11.31 -8.49 3.57
CA THR A 213 11.39 -7.45 4.61
C THR A 213 12.59 -6.51 4.36
N LEU A 214 12.54 -5.28 4.89
CA LEU A 214 13.66 -4.33 4.75
C LEU A 214 14.97 -4.91 5.34
N ARG A 215 14.86 -5.70 6.40
CA ARG A 215 16.01 -6.35 7.03
C ARG A 215 16.65 -7.42 6.13
N GLU A 216 15.86 -8.20 5.43
CA GLU A 216 16.35 -9.19 4.46
C GLU A 216 16.97 -8.51 3.25
N ILE A 217 16.31 -7.46 2.72
CA ILE A 217 16.84 -6.66 1.63
C ILE A 217 18.18 -6.02 2.04
N ALA A 218 18.30 -5.49 3.26
CA ALA A 218 19.53 -4.91 3.78
C ALA A 218 20.72 -5.89 3.72
N ARG A 219 20.47 -7.17 4.01
CA ARG A 219 21.48 -8.23 3.87
C ARG A 219 21.86 -8.50 2.41
N VAL A 220 20.86 -8.51 1.51
CA VAL A 220 21.10 -8.78 0.07
C VAL A 220 21.91 -7.67 -0.57
N VAL A 221 21.57 -6.39 -0.27
CA VAL A 221 22.26 -5.23 -0.87
C VAL A 221 23.46 -4.74 -0.05
N SER A 222 23.81 -5.42 1.05
CA SER A 222 24.92 -5.07 1.96
C SER A 222 24.86 -3.65 2.49
N LEU A 223 23.66 -3.19 2.85
CA LEU A 223 23.38 -1.87 3.43
C LEU A 223 22.70 -2.02 4.80
N HIS A 224 22.75 -0.95 5.62
CA HIS A 224 21.94 -0.89 6.83
C HIS A 224 20.44 -0.78 6.51
N GLU A 225 19.58 -1.36 7.33
CA GLU A 225 18.12 -1.35 7.16
C GLU A 225 17.57 0.08 7.02
N THR A 226 18.09 1.02 7.83
CA THR A 226 17.74 2.44 7.75
C THR A 226 18.02 3.00 6.35
N ARG A 227 19.17 2.66 5.75
CA ARG A 227 19.54 3.12 4.42
C ARG A 227 18.64 2.53 3.34
N VAL A 228 18.30 1.26 3.45
CA VAL A 228 17.33 0.59 2.56
C VAL A 228 15.96 1.27 2.64
N SER A 229 15.51 1.62 3.86
CA SER A 229 14.27 2.38 4.08
C SER A 229 14.29 3.74 3.40
N GLN A 230 15.40 4.49 3.51
CA GLN A 230 15.58 5.79 2.85
C GLN A 230 15.52 5.65 1.33
N LEU A 231 16.31 4.74 0.75
CA LEU A 231 16.37 4.50 -0.69
C LEU A 231 15.02 4.03 -1.24
N LYS A 232 14.27 3.18 -0.50
CA LYS A 232 12.92 2.80 -0.87
C LYS A 232 11.98 4.01 -0.93
N SER A 233 11.97 4.85 0.11
CA SER A 233 11.13 6.05 0.15
C SER A 233 11.46 7.00 -1.01
N GLN A 234 12.74 7.21 -1.28
CA GLN A 234 13.21 8.03 -2.39
C GLN A 234 12.80 7.48 -3.75
N ALA A 235 12.95 6.17 -3.97
CA ALA A 235 12.54 5.51 -5.20
C ALA A 235 11.03 5.72 -5.47
N ILE A 236 10.19 5.57 -4.44
CA ILE A 236 8.74 5.78 -4.57
C ILE A 236 8.42 7.24 -4.94
N LEU A 237 9.08 8.21 -4.31
CA LEU A 237 8.89 9.63 -4.63
C LEU A 237 9.32 9.96 -6.06
N ARG A 238 10.45 9.40 -6.52
CA ARG A 238 10.90 9.54 -7.92
C ARG A 238 9.89 8.94 -8.91
N MET A 239 9.39 7.72 -8.60
CA MET A 239 8.36 7.09 -9.43
C MET A 239 7.10 7.94 -9.49
N ARG A 240 6.66 8.50 -8.36
CA ARG A 240 5.49 9.38 -8.30
C ARG A 240 5.69 10.64 -9.13
N ALA A 241 6.83 11.31 -9.01
CA ALA A 241 7.16 12.50 -9.79
C ALA A 241 7.14 12.20 -11.30
N ALA A 242 7.77 11.08 -11.72
CA ALA A 242 7.83 10.67 -13.12
C ALA A 242 6.45 10.27 -13.69
N VAL A 243 5.60 9.64 -12.88
CA VAL A 243 4.22 9.31 -13.29
C VAL A 243 3.40 10.57 -13.45
N ARG A 244 3.43 11.51 -12.49
CA ARG A 244 2.72 12.80 -12.59
C ARG A 244 3.13 13.63 -13.79
N ALA A 245 4.40 13.61 -14.17
CA ALA A 245 4.88 14.35 -15.32
C ALA A 245 4.29 13.86 -16.65
N LYS A 246 3.89 12.60 -16.74
CA LYS A 246 3.39 11.96 -17.97
C LYS A 246 1.89 11.66 -17.92
N TRP A 247 1.33 11.58 -16.73
CA TRP A 247 -0.08 11.34 -16.48
C TRP A 247 -0.63 12.51 -15.64
N PRO A 248 -0.89 13.67 -16.29
CA PRO A 248 -1.52 14.80 -15.59
C PRO A 248 -2.96 14.41 -15.24
N THR A 249 -3.23 14.34 -13.93
CA THR A 249 -4.58 14.23 -13.37
C THR A 249 -5.28 15.57 -13.43
#